data_0c092d572c1a395ef41982148c96d5c3
#
_entry.id   0c092d572c1a395ef41982148c96d5c3
#
_cell.length_a   1.000
_cell.length_b   1.000
_cell.length_c   1.000
_cell.angle_alpha   90.00
_cell.angle_beta   90.00
_cell.angle_gamma   90.00
#
_symmetry.space_group_name_H-M   'P 1'
#
loop_
_entity.id
_entity.type
_entity.pdbx_description
1 polymer ?
#
loop_
_entity_poly.entity_id
_entity_poly.type
_entity_poly.pdbx_seq_one_letter_code
_entity_poly.pdbx_strand_id
1 'polypeptide(L)'
;MLIDDHHYDFIVVGGGASGATLAHQLSKKGKWVLLLERGGQLPPEETNISGTDLFRKTRYHPKGENWLGPDGDPFPPQTVYALGGNTKIWGSVLQRMRMEDFNELPLQEGISPSWPISYEEMEPYYELAEKMYKVKGKHGIDKTEPNRSLEYENPPKPIEPIFKEIQNVLEEEGCNPYY
;
A
#
# COMPACT_ATOMS: atom_id res chain seq x y z
N MET A 1 -1.97 28.48 9.39
CA MET A 1 -1.15 27.48 10.09
C MET A 1 -0.87 28.10 11.48
N LEU A 2 -1.41 27.50 12.53
CA LEU A 2 -1.05 27.89 13.90
C LEU A 2 0.36 27.36 14.14
N ILE A 3 1.32 28.23 14.38
CA ILE A 3 2.64 27.84 14.83
C ILE A 3 2.45 27.47 16.30
N ASP A 4 2.66 26.20 16.59
CA ASP A 4 2.62 25.67 17.94
C ASP A 4 4.04 25.76 18.51
N ASP A 5 4.19 26.35 19.68
CA ASP A 5 5.49 26.47 20.37
C ASP A 5 5.92 25.16 21.04
N HIS A 6 5.19 24.06 20.82
CA HIS A 6 5.54 22.75 21.35
C HIS A 6 6.80 22.19 20.65
N HIS A 7 7.67 21.60 21.44
CA HIS A 7 8.80 20.83 20.94
C HIS A 7 8.34 19.41 20.63
N TYR A 8 8.57 18.95 19.39
CA TYR A 8 8.29 17.58 18.95
C TYR A 8 9.58 16.78 18.84
N ASP A 9 9.54 15.50 19.25
CA ASP A 9 10.68 14.59 19.07
C ASP A 9 10.90 14.28 17.58
N PHE A 10 9.80 14.20 16.80
CA PHE A 10 9.83 13.86 15.38
C PHE A 10 8.83 14.69 14.58
N ILE A 11 9.24 15.07 13.37
CA ILE A 11 8.36 15.64 12.37
C ILE A 11 8.28 14.64 11.20
N VAL A 12 7.08 14.16 10.91
CA VAL A 12 6.78 13.24 9.80
C VAL A 12 6.05 14.02 8.73
N VAL A 13 6.59 14.03 7.51
CA VAL A 13 6.01 14.74 6.36
C VAL A 13 5.29 13.74 5.46
N GLY A 14 3.98 13.90 5.32
CA GLY A 14 3.08 13.05 4.55
C GLY A 14 2.35 12.02 5.42
N GLY A 15 1.01 12.05 5.38
CA GLY A 15 0.11 11.16 6.12
C GLY A 15 -0.33 9.90 5.34
N GLY A 16 0.43 9.50 4.30
CA GLY A 16 0.20 8.24 3.58
C GLY A 16 0.56 7.01 4.41
N ALA A 17 0.56 5.82 3.78
CA ALA A 17 0.81 4.55 4.47
C ALA A 17 2.07 4.57 5.34
N SER A 18 3.20 4.98 4.78
CA SER A 18 4.50 4.98 5.48
C SER A 18 4.53 5.98 6.63
N GLY A 19 4.17 7.25 6.36
CA GLY A 19 4.22 8.30 7.37
C GLY A 19 3.22 8.07 8.51
N ALA A 20 2.00 7.65 8.20
CA ALA A 20 1.00 7.33 9.22
C ALA A 20 1.44 6.15 10.10
N THR A 21 2.02 5.10 9.49
CA THR A 21 2.56 3.95 10.22
C THR A 21 3.72 4.36 11.13
N LEU A 22 4.66 5.14 10.61
CA LEU A 22 5.80 5.63 11.40
C LEU A 22 5.33 6.48 12.57
N ALA A 23 4.46 7.47 12.32
CA ALA A 23 3.91 8.33 13.36
C ALA A 23 3.17 7.52 14.44
N HIS A 24 2.37 6.54 14.03
CA HIS A 24 1.68 5.64 14.96
C HIS A 24 2.67 4.85 15.84
N GLN A 25 3.69 4.25 15.24
CA GLN A 25 4.67 3.46 15.99
C GLN A 25 5.50 4.33 16.97
N LEU A 26 5.90 5.52 16.56
CA LEU A 26 6.61 6.46 17.41
C LEU A 26 5.74 6.93 18.59
N SER A 27 4.47 7.27 18.32
CA SER A 27 3.53 7.69 19.37
C SER A 27 3.26 6.56 20.39
N LYS A 28 3.18 5.30 19.93
CA LYS A 28 3.08 4.15 20.87
C LYS A 28 4.29 3.99 21.78
N LYS A 29 5.45 4.51 21.37
CA LYS A 29 6.66 4.55 22.18
C LYS A 29 6.77 5.82 23.04
N GLY A 30 5.69 6.58 23.18
CA GLY A 30 5.62 7.80 23.99
C GLY A 30 6.32 9.01 23.39
N LYS A 31 6.61 8.98 22.08
CA LYS A 31 7.23 10.11 21.38
C LYS A 31 6.20 11.15 20.95
N TRP A 32 6.57 12.41 21.03
CA TRP A 32 5.78 13.52 20.51
C TRP A 32 6.06 13.66 19.01
N VAL A 33 5.03 13.43 18.19
CA VAL A 33 5.16 13.39 16.73
C VAL A 33 4.26 14.43 16.10
N LEU A 34 4.85 15.33 15.31
CA LEU A 34 4.12 16.22 14.42
C LEU A 34 3.99 15.55 13.03
N LEU A 35 2.77 15.22 12.64
CA LEU A 35 2.47 14.72 11.30
C LEU A 35 1.97 15.87 10.43
N LEU A 36 2.73 16.23 9.40
CA LEU A 36 2.37 17.24 8.43
C LEU A 36 1.77 16.58 7.20
N GLU A 37 0.55 16.98 6.82
CA GLU A 37 -0.13 16.50 5.62
C GLU A 37 -0.66 17.70 4.82
N ARG A 38 -0.44 17.72 3.51
CA ARG A 38 -0.92 18.81 2.65
C ARG A 38 -2.37 18.67 2.22
N GLY A 39 -2.88 17.45 2.24
CA GLY A 39 -4.26 17.15 1.88
C GLY A 39 -5.21 17.27 3.07
N GLY A 40 -6.47 17.52 2.77
CA GLY A 40 -7.53 17.55 3.76
C GLY A 40 -8.06 16.16 4.14
N GLN A 41 -8.94 16.13 5.12
CA GLN A 41 -9.70 14.91 5.42
C GLN A 41 -10.70 14.62 4.30
N LEU A 42 -10.77 13.35 3.86
CA LEU A 42 -11.80 12.93 2.91
C LEU A 42 -13.18 13.00 3.56
N PRO A 43 -14.23 13.34 2.80
CA PRO A 43 -15.60 13.27 3.27
C PRO A 43 -15.96 11.81 3.63
N PRO A 44 -17.11 11.60 4.33
CA PRO A 44 -17.58 10.27 4.70
C PRO A 44 -17.62 9.30 3.51
N GLU A 45 -17.40 8.01 3.76
CA GLU A 45 -17.26 6.96 2.72
C GLU A 45 -18.47 6.86 1.78
N GLU A 46 -19.66 7.16 2.23
CA GLU A 46 -20.88 7.18 1.43
C GLU A 46 -20.78 8.05 0.17
N THR A 47 -19.96 9.10 0.21
CA THR A 47 -19.70 9.98 -0.94
C THR A 47 -18.57 9.52 -1.83
N ASN A 48 -17.85 8.46 -1.43
CA ASN A 48 -16.64 7.95 -2.10
C ASN A 48 -16.85 6.60 -2.78
N ILE A 49 -18.09 6.12 -2.89
CA ILE A 49 -18.43 4.80 -3.47
C ILE A 49 -18.38 4.83 -5.00
N SER A 50 -18.52 6.00 -5.63
CA SER A 50 -18.53 6.12 -7.09
C SER A 50 -17.14 5.96 -7.68
N GLY A 51 -16.84 4.79 -8.26
CA GLY A 51 -15.60 4.57 -9.00
C GLY A 51 -15.43 5.54 -10.19
N THR A 52 -16.52 6.02 -10.77
CA THR A 52 -16.48 7.05 -11.82
C THR A 52 -15.95 8.38 -11.28
N ASP A 53 -16.42 8.80 -10.12
CA ASP A 53 -15.97 10.07 -9.53
C ASP A 53 -14.53 9.99 -9.03
N LEU A 54 -14.14 8.85 -8.47
CA LEU A 54 -12.79 8.64 -7.95
C LEU A 54 -11.75 8.50 -9.07
N PHE A 55 -12.00 7.62 -10.03
CA PHE A 55 -10.99 7.23 -11.02
C PHE A 55 -11.12 7.95 -12.36
N ARG A 56 -12.34 8.14 -12.88
CA ARG A 56 -12.52 8.84 -14.17
C ARG A 56 -12.51 10.35 -14.03
N LYS A 57 -13.15 10.91 -13.01
CA LYS A 57 -13.19 12.36 -12.76
C LYS A 57 -12.03 12.84 -11.88
N THR A 58 -11.18 11.92 -11.43
CA THR A 58 -9.98 12.22 -10.61
C THR A 58 -10.27 13.22 -9.47
N ARG A 59 -11.36 12.95 -8.73
CA ARG A 59 -11.95 13.88 -7.75
C ARG A 59 -10.95 14.44 -6.73
N TYR A 60 -10.00 13.62 -6.32
CA TYR A 60 -9.03 13.96 -5.27
C TYR A 60 -7.62 14.21 -5.79
N HIS A 61 -7.43 14.18 -7.10
CA HIS A 61 -6.16 14.52 -7.69
C HIS A 61 -5.96 16.03 -7.71
N PRO A 62 -4.73 16.52 -7.60
CA PRO A 62 -4.44 17.94 -7.68
C PRO A 62 -4.81 18.47 -9.06
N LYS A 63 -5.47 19.61 -9.10
CA LYS A 63 -5.85 20.27 -10.35
C LYS A 63 -4.83 21.38 -10.67
N GLY A 64 -4.36 21.39 -11.92
CA GLY A 64 -3.44 22.44 -12.38
C GLY A 64 -1.99 22.23 -11.93
N GLU A 65 -1.66 21.11 -11.30
CA GLU A 65 -0.30 20.70 -10.99
C GLU A 65 0.18 19.71 -12.06
N ASN A 66 1.38 19.94 -12.58
CA ASN A 66 2.05 19.01 -13.49
C ASN A 66 3.41 18.63 -12.94
N TRP A 67 3.74 17.35 -13.08
CA TRP A 67 5.09 16.83 -12.89
C TRP A 67 5.76 16.71 -14.24
N LEU A 68 7.08 16.62 -14.26
CA LEU A 68 7.85 16.44 -15.50
C LEU A 68 8.26 14.97 -15.61
N GLY A 69 8.00 14.38 -16.76
CA GLY A 69 8.50 13.07 -17.14
C GLY A 69 10.01 13.09 -17.40
N PRO A 70 10.63 11.92 -17.64
CA PRO A 70 12.05 11.82 -18.00
C PRO A 70 12.42 12.64 -19.24
N ASP A 71 11.51 12.76 -20.18
CA ASP A 71 11.69 13.54 -21.42
C ASP A 71 11.38 15.03 -21.26
N GLY A 72 11.04 15.46 -20.05
CA GLY A 72 10.63 16.83 -19.75
C GLY A 72 9.17 17.18 -20.08
N ASP A 73 8.40 16.24 -20.54
CA ASP A 73 6.98 16.43 -20.85
C ASP A 73 6.15 16.53 -19.57
N PRO A 74 5.23 17.49 -19.47
CA PRO A 74 4.39 17.65 -18.31
C PRO A 74 3.28 16.60 -18.28
N PHE A 75 3.03 16.00 -17.10
CA PHE A 75 1.90 15.11 -16.87
C PHE A 75 1.23 15.39 -15.51
N PRO A 76 -0.09 15.19 -15.39
CA PRO A 76 -0.77 15.37 -14.12
C PRO A 76 -0.38 14.25 -13.15
N PRO A 77 -0.01 14.58 -11.89
CA PRO A 77 0.33 13.56 -10.91
C PRO A 77 -0.92 12.74 -10.53
N GLN A 78 -0.73 11.42 -10.48
CA GLN A 78 -1.79 10.49 -10.07
C GLN A 78 -1.74 10.23 -8.56
N THR A 79 -1.60 11.28 -7.78
CA THR A 79 -1.55 11.23 -6.32
C THR A 79 -2.81 11.85 -5.73
N VAL A 80 -3.24 11.30 -4.59
CA VAL A 80 -4.38 11.82 -3.84
C VAL A 80 -3.89 12.74 -2.74
N TYR A 81 -4.34 13.99 -2.76
CA TYR A 81 -4.03 14.97 -1.71
C TYR A 81 -5.09 14.89 -0.62
N ALA A 82 -4.91 13.95 0.27
CA ALA A 82 -5.78 13.71 1.41
C ALA A 82 -5.00 13.08 2.55
N LEU A 83 -5.52 13.20 3.76
CA LEU A 83 -5.03 12.44 4.90
C LEU A 83 -5.16 10.94 4.62
N GLY A 84 -4.04 10.24 4.55
CA GLY A 84 -3.94 8.85 4.10
C GLY A 84 -3.46 8.69 2.65
N GLY A 85 -3.45 9.74 1.84
CA GLY A 85 -2.95 9.69 0.46
C GLY A 85 -3.65 8.64 -0.40
N ASN A 86 -2.88 8.01 -1.31
CA ASN A 86 -3.39 6.98 -2.21
C ASN A 86 -3.96 5.74 -1.51
N THR A 87 -3.60 5.47 -0.24
CA THR A 87 -4.16 4.34 0.52
C THR A 87 -5.65 4.51 0.85
N LYS A 88 -6.24 5.66 0.55
CA LYS A 88 -7.68 5.88 0.71
C LYS A 88 -8.50 5.39 -0.48
N ILE A 89 -7.88 5.23 -1.65
CA ILE A 89 -8.54 4.84 -2.91
C ILE A 89 -7.71 3.81 -3.66
N TRP A 90 -7.43 2.67 -3.05
CA TRP A 90 -6.62 1.60 -3.63
C TRP A 90 -7.36 0.26 -3.58
N GLY A 91 -6.83 -0.75 -4.26
CA GLY A 91 -7.46 -2.07 -4.36
C GLY A 91 -7.38 -2.95 -3.12
N SER A 92 -6.80 -2.45 -2.03
CA SER A 92 -6.65 -3.18 -0.75
C SER A 92 -5.86 -4.49 -0.82
N VAL A 93 -4.97 -4.60 -1.82
CA VAL A 93 -4.08 -5.75 -1.97
C VAL A 93 -2.78 -5.48 -1.21
N LEU A 94 -2.46 -6.37 -0.26
CA LEU A 94 -1.26 -6.30 0.59
C LEU A 94 -0.52 -7.63 0.51
N GLN A 95 0.31 -7.77 -0.50
CA GLN A 95 1.18 -8.91 -0.68
C GLN A 95 2.58 -8.61 -0.13
N ARG A 96 3.27 -9.65 0.34
CA ARG A 96 4.70 -9.56 0.61
C ARG A 96 5.45 -9.54 -0.71
N MET A 97 6.57 -8.84 -0.76
CA MET A 97 7.51 -8.99 -1.87
C MET A 97 8.06 -10.42 -1.89
N ARG A 98 8.35 -10.94 -3.07
CA ARG A 98 9.00 -12.24 -3.24
C ARG A 98 10.43 -12.19 -2.71
N MET A 99 10.99 -13.33 -2.35
CA MET A 99 12.39 -13.38 -1.92
C MET A 99 13.34 -12.88 -3.01
N GLU A 100 13.01 -13.18 -4.26
CA GLU A 100 13.78 -12.74 -5.43
C GLU A 100 13.78 -11.22 -5.60
N ASP A 101 12.72 -10.54 -5.19
CA ASP A 101 12.57 -9.07 -5.30
C ASP A 101 13.61 -8.31 -4.47
N PHE A 102 14.23 -8.96 -3.49
CA PHE A 102 15.32 -8.40 -2.68
C PHE A 102 16.69 -8.52 -3.35
N ASN A 103 16.81 -9.34 -4.39
CA ASN A 103 18.03 -9.56 -5.13
C ASN A 103 18.14 -8.68 -6.37
N GLU A 104 19.29 -8.69 -7.01
CA GLU A 104 19.45 -8.09 -8.32
C GLU A 104 18.60 -8.86 -9.34
N LEU A 105 17.72 -8.14 -10.05
CA LEU A 105 16.84 -8.73 -11.05
C LEU A 105 17.06 -8.10 -12.42
N PRO A 106 17.30 -8.91 -13.47
CA PRO A 106 17.34 -8.43 -14.83
C PRO A 106 15.91 -8.04 -15.27
N LEU A 107 15.76 -6.84 -15.80
CA LEU A 107 14.55 -6.32 -16.39
C LEU A 107 14.70 -6.20 -17.89
N GLN A 108 13.60 -5.94 -18.60
CA GLN A 108 13.63 -5.78 -20.05
C GLN A 108 14.54 -4.62 -20.50
N GLU A 109 14.60 -3.53 -19.74
CA GLU A 109 15.37 -2.32 -20.05
C GLU A 109 16.40 -1.97 -18.97
N GLY A 110 16.97 -2.97 -18.28
CA GLY A 110 17.98 -2.71 -17.27
C GLY A 110 18.06 -3.74 -16.18
N ILE A 111 18.59 -3.32 -15.05
CA ILE A 111 18.76 -4.16 -13.86
C ILE A 111 18.13 -3.44 -12.67
N SER A 112 17.24 -4.12 -11.96
CA SER A 112 16.82 -3.69 -10.63
C SER A 112 17.93 -4.06 -9.64
N PRO A 113 18.56 -3.10 -8.96
CA PRO A 113 19.62 -3.43 -8.01
C PRO A 113 19.04 -4.19 -6.80
N SER A 114 19.88 -5.00 -6.17
CA SER A 114 19.52 -5.65 -4.91
C SER A 114 19.22 -4.63 -3.81
N TRP A 115 18.31 -4.98 -2.93
CA TRP A 115 18.05 -4.23 -1.71
C TRP A 115 19.20 -4.47 -0.69
N PRO A 116 19.53 -3.48 0.17
CA PRO A 116 20.55 -3.65 1.20
C PRO A 116 20.09 -4.49 2.40
N ILE A 117 18.92 -5.09 2.32
CA ILE A 117 18.28 -5.93 3.34
C ILE A 117 17.72 -7.18 2.67
N SER A 118 17.62 -8.28 3.42
CA SER A 118 17.03 -9.53 2.94
C SER A 118 15.54 -9.65 3.27
N TYR A 119 14.89 -10.65 2.65
CA TYR A 119 13.51 -10.98 3.00
C TYR A 119 13.39 -11.40 4.47
N GLU A 120 14.34 -12.19 4.98
CA GLU A 120 14.36 -12.68 6.36
C GLU A 120 14.45 -11.53 7.37
N GLU A 121 15.20 -10.48 7.03
CA GLU A 121 15.25 -9.26 7.86
C GLU A 121 13.94 -8.48 7.82
N MET A 122 13.21 -8.53 6.69
CA MET A 122 11.91 -7.87 6.53
C MET A 122 10.72 -8.67 7.07
N GLU A 123 10.82 -9.97 7.15
CA GLU A 123 9.70 -10.85 7.53
C GLU A 123 9.00 -10.44 8.85
N PRO A 124 9.70 -10.14 9.95
CA PRO A 124 9.05 -9.70 11.18
C PRO A 124 8.24 -8.40 11.03
N TYR A 125 8.65 -7.53 10.12
CA TYR A 125 7.93 -6.28 9.85
C TYR A 125 6.72 -6.51 8.96
N TYR A 126 6.76 -7.46 8.03
CA TYR A 126 5.58 -7.90 7.30
C TYR A 126 4.51 -8.46 8.25
N GLU A 127 4.89 -9.31 9.19
CA GLU A 127 3.97 -9.84 10.21
C GLU A 127 3.32 -8.73 11.04
N LEU A 128 4.10 -7.75 11.49
CA LEU A 128 3.58 -6.59 12.24
C LEU A 128 2.62 -5.76 11.39
N ALA A 129 2.93 -5.56 10.11
CA ALA A 129 2.08 -4.81 9.19
C ALA A 129 0.78 -5.56 8.89
N GLU A 130 0.85 -6.85 8.59
CA GLU A 130 -0.32 -7.71 8.35
C GLU A 130 -1.29 -7.70 9.53
N LYS A 131 -0.76 -7.79 10.74
CA LYS A 131 -1.54 -7.68 11.97
C LYS A 131 -2.17 -6.30 12.14
N MET A 132 -1.38 -5.24 11.94
CA MET A 132 -1.85 -3.86 12.09
C MET A 132 -2.93 -3.51 11.07
N TYR A 133 -2.77 -3.92 9.83
CA TYR A 133 -3.72 -3.68 8.74
C TYR A 133 -4.83 -4.72 8.65
N LYS A 134 -4.81 -5.75 9.53
CA LYS A 134 -5.78 -6.85 9.56
C LYS A 134 -5.90 -7.54 8.20
N VAL A 135 -4.75 -7.81 7.59
CA VAL A 135 -4.67 -8.50 6.30
C VAL A 135 -5.37 -9.84 6.41
N LYS A 136 -6.12 -10.18 5.38
CA LYS A 136 -6.83 -11.44 5.24
C LYS A 136 -6.18 -12.27 4.18
N GLY A 137 -5.99 -13.54 4.43
CA GLY A 137 -5.37 -14.43 3.48
C GLY A 137 -5.29 -15.86 3.96
N LYS A 138 -4.74 -16.71 3.12
CA LYS A 138 -4.41 -18.09 3.43
C LYS A 138 -3.07 -18.41 2.79
N HIS A 139 -2.11 -18.82 3.61
CA HIS A 139 -0.79 -19.22 3.13
C HIS A 139 -0.85 -20.49 2.28
N GLY A 140 0.05 -20.58 1.31
CA GLY A 140 0.28 -21.78 0.49
C GLY A 140 -0.69 -21.94 -0.69
N ILE A 141 -1.57 -20.99 -0.95
CA ILE A 141 -2.37 -20.98 -2.19
C ILE A 141 -1.53 -20.44 -3.35
N ASP A 142 -0.88 -19.31 -3.16
CA ASP A 142 0.08 -18.77 -4.11
C ASP A 142 1.42 -19.50 -3.95
N LYS A 143 1.79 -20.28 -4.96
CA LYS A 143 3.06 -21.04 -4.95
C LYS A 143 4.31 -20.14 -5.01
N THR A 144 4.15 -18.90 -5.36
CA THR A 144 5.24 -17.91 -5.43
C THR A 144 5.32 -17.05 -4.17
N GLU A 145 4.41 -17.27 -3.22
CA GLU A 145 4.45 -16.57 -1.93
C GLU A 145 5.74 -16.97 -1.17
N PRO A 146 6.47 -15.99 -0.61
CA PRO A 146 7.65 -16.31 0.18
C PRO A 146 7.27 -17.07 1.46
N ASN A 147 8.23 -17.79 2.01
CA ASN A 147 8.06 -18.46 3.29
C ASN A 147 7.65 -17.46 4.37
N ARG A 148 6.82 -17.93 5.30
CA ARG A 148 6.38 -17.14 6.44
C ARG A 148 6.43 -17.97 7.72
N SER A 149 6.81 -17.33 8.81
CA SER A 149 6.89 -17.96 10.14
C SER A 149 5.53 -18.07 10.80
N LEU A 150 4.60 -17.15 10.50
CA LEU A 150 3.26 -17.14 11.07
C LEU A 150 2.19 -17.11 9.97
N GLU A 151 1.09 -17.79 10.24
CA GLU A 151 -0.12 -17.74 9.42
C GLU A 151 -0.83 -16.38 9.52
N TYR A 152 -1.69 -16.08 8.56
CA TYR A 152 -2.56 -14.90 8.65
C TYR A 152 -3.50 -15.00 9.86
N GLU A 153 -3.56 -13.96 10.68
CA GLU A 153 -4.50 -13.91 11.82
C GLU A 153 -5.97 -13.91 11.36
N ASN A 154 -6.23 -13.45 10.17
CA ASN A 154 -7.58 -13.33 9.64
C ASN A 154 -7.73 -14.20 8.39
N PRO A 155 -8.74 -15.07 8.34
CA PRO A 155 -8.98 -15.91 7.19
C PRO A 155 -9.36 -15.06 5.96
N PRO A 156 -9.19 -15.59 4.73
CA PRO A 156 -9.62 -14.93 3.53
C PRO A 156 -11.14 -14.70 3.54
N LYS A 157 -11.59 -13.70 2.79
CA LYS A 157 -13.03 -13.52 2.59
C LYS A 157 -13.57 -14.68 1.75
N PRO A 158 -14.83 -15.11 1.98
CA PRO A 158 -15.47 -16.03 1.07
C PRO A 158 -15.46 -15.49 -0.36
N ILE A 159 -15.10 -16.34 -1.30
CA ILE A 159 -15.14 -16.00 -2.72
C ILE A 159 -16.58 -15.97 -3.21
N GLU A 160 -16.94 -14.96 -3.99
CA GLU A 160 -18.25 -14.90 -4.61
C GLU A 160 -18.40 -15.96 -5.70
N PRO A 161 -19.63 -16.50 -5.94
CA PRO A 161 -19.85 -17.61 -6.89
C PRO A 161 -19.24 -17.39 -8.27
N ILE A 162 -19.40 -16.18 -8.84
CA ILE A 162 -18.84 -15.86 -10.15
C ILE A 162 -17.31 -15.96 -10.20
N PHE A 163 -16.63 -15.51 -9.14
CA PHE A 163 -15.17 -15.61 -9.06
C PHE A 163 -14.72 -17.05 -8.81
N LYS A 164 -15.56 -17.86 -8.16
CA LYS A 164 -15.28 -19.29 -8.00
C LYS A 164 -15.33 -20.06 -9.33
N GLU A 165 -16.27 -19.71 -10.20
CA GLU A 165 -16.33 -20.27 -11.56
C GLU A 165 -15.08 -19.89 -12.37
N ILE A 166 -14.68 -18.61 -12.33
CA ILE A 166 -13.46 -18.13 -12.99
C ILE A 166 -12.23 -18.86 -12.43
N GLN A 167 -12.14 -19.01 -11.12
CA GLN A 167 -11.05 -19.73 -10.46
C GLN A 167 -10.95 -21.17 -10.97
N ASN A 168 -12.05 -21.89 -11.04
CA ASN A 168 -12.08 -23.28 -11.53
C ASN A 168 -11.52 -23.38 -12.96
N VAL A 169 -11.97 -22.50 -13.86
CA VAL A 169 -11.47 -22.46 -15.25
C VAL A 169 -9.97 -22.19 -15.30
N LEU A 170 -9.48 -21.24 -14.50
CA LEU A 170 -8.04 -20.94 -14.45
C LEU A 170 -7.21 -22.10 -13.88
N GLU A 171 -7.74 -22.81 -12.87
CA GLU A 171 -7.10 -24.00 -12.31
C GLU A 171 -7.02 -25.16 -13.35
N GLU A 172 -8.08 -25.37 -14.15
CA GLU A 172 -8.08 -26.32 -15.25
C GLU A 172 -7.02 -25.99 -16.32
N GLU A 173 -6.78 -24.72 -16.57
CA GLU A 173 -5.72 -24.23 -17.48
C GLU A 173 -4.31 -24.20 -16.86
N GLY A 174 -4.16 -24.73 -15.63
CA GLY A 174 -2.87 -24.82 -14.94
C GLY A 174 -2.41 -23.54 -14.25
N CYS A 175 -3.27 -22.53 -14.15
CA CYS A 175 -3.03 -21.33 -13.36
C CYS A 175 -3.21 -21.62 -11.85
N ASN A 176 -2.66 -20.76 -11.01
CA ASN A 176 -2.82 -20.87 -9.55
C ASN A 176 -3.42 -19.56 -9.01
N PRO A 177 -4.72 -19.32 -9.25
CA PRO A 177 -5.38 -18.14 -8.74
C PRO A 177 -5.46 -18.19 -7.21
N TYR A 178 -5.22 -17.04 -6.56
CA TYR A 178 -5.29 -16.90 -5.10
C TYR A 178 -6.12 -15.65 -4.72
N TYR A 179 -6.58 -15.59 -3.47
CA TYR A 179 -7.49 -14.56 -2.94
C TYR A 179 -7.23 -14.26 -1.45
#